data_5d6024367d56d1b4ac3c573a72086f36
#
_entry.id   5d6024367d56d1b4ac3c573a72086f36
#
_cell.length_a   1.000
_cell.length_b   1.000
_cell.length_c   1.000
_cell.angle_alpha   90.00
_cell.angle_beta   90.00
_cell.angle_gamma   90.00
#
_symmetry.space_group_name_H-M   'P 1'
#
loop_
_entity.id
_entity.type
_entity.pdbx_description
1 polymer ?
#
loop_
_entity_poly.entity_id
_entity_poly.type
_entity_poly.pdbx_seq_one_letter_code
_entity_poly.pdbx_strand_id
1 'polypeptide(L)'
;MKTRLCLLIATFSVTAVALACGVCIEDRVAATYDHAVVIKAAADHRVMVFAAVDGHGPATALAASAGRAARQVAGIDRASVRSAAEPAAAVSFALDPRAQTPEGAISAIAQISTQKGLKLTLLKVVP
;
A
#
# COMPACT_ATOMS: atom_id res chain seq x y z
N MET A 1 -4.58 -23.65 67.46
CA MET A 1 -5.15 -22.67 66.52
C MET A 1 -4.25 -22.67 65.28
N LYS A 2 -4.71 -23.19 64.21
CA LYS A 2 -3.93 -23.31 62.98
C LYS A 2 -4.46 -22.27 61.99
N THR A 3 -3.74 -21.18 61.86
CA THR A 3 -4.04 -20.14 60.86
C THR A 3 -3.54 -20.61 59.49
N ARG A 4 -4.46 -20.95 58.62
CA ARG A 4 -4.13 -21.26 57.22
C ARG A 4 -4.08 -19.96 56.44
N LEU A 5 -2.88 -19.57 56.10
CA LEU A 5 -2.63 -18.46 55.17
C LEU A 5 -2.85 -18.96 53.74
N CYS A 6 -3.97 -18.61 53.13
CA CYS A 6 -4.20 -18.83 51.72
C CYS A 6 -3.44 -17.78 50.93
N LEU A 7 -2.37 -18.23 50.29
CA LEU A 7 -1.61 -17.41 49.34
C LEU A 7 -2.37 -17.42 48.00
N LEU A 8 -3.10 -16.35 47.72
CA LEU A 8 -3.72 -16.12 46.43
C LEU A 8 -2.64 -15.65 45.45
N ILE A 9 -2.17 -16.59 44.62
CA ILE A 9 -1.31 -16.26 43.48
C ILE A 9 -2.23 -15.74 42.40
N ALA A 10 -2.29 -14.42 42.26
CA ALA A 10 -2.92 -13.79 41.11
C ALA A 10 -2.00 -13.99 39.88
N THR A 11 -2.33 -14.99 39.06
CA THR A 11 -1.71 -15.14 37.77
C THR A 11 -2.18 -14.01 36.86
N PHE A 12 -1.33 -13.02 36.68
CA PHE A 12 -1.54 -11.96 35.69
C PHE A 12 -1.32 -12.57 34.31
N SER A 13 -2.39 -13.00 33.67
CA SER A 13 -2.36 -13.39 32.27
C SER A 13 -2.21 -12.13 31.45
N VAL A 14 -0.95 -11.83 31.08
CA VAL A 14 -0.68 -10.84 30.06
C VAL A 14 -1.15 -11.47 28.74
N THR A 15 -2.37 -11.16 28.36
CA THR A 15 -2.83 -11.39 27.00
C THR A 15 -2.00 -10.46 26.13
N ALA A 16 -0.93 -10.99 25.54
CA ALA A 16 -0.28 -10.36 24.41
C ALA A 16 -1.37 -10.25 23.32
N VAL A 17 -1.91 -9.06 23.16
CA VAL A 17 -2.69 -8.72 21.97
C VAL A 17 -1.67 -8.80 20.83
N ALA A 18 -1.60 -9.97 20.20
CA ALA A 18 -0.98 -10.09 18.92
C ALA A 18 -1.80 -9.17 18.00
N LEU A 19 -1.31 -7.96 17.82
CA LEU A 19 -1.73 -7.13 16.71
C LEU A 19 -1.39 -7.96 15.48
N ALA A 20 -2.39 -8.70 14.98
CA ALA A 20 -2.38 -9.21 13.63
C ALA A 20 -2.50 -7.97 12.75
N CYS A 21 -1.44 -7.17 12.74
CA CYS A 21 -1.28 -6.10 11.80
C CYS A 21 -1.24 -6.76 10.45
N GLY A 22 -2.26 -6.53 9.64
CA GLY A 22 -2.08 -6.60 8.21
C GLY A 22 -0.77 -5.88 7.90
N VAL A 23 -0.17 -6.21 6.77
CA VAL A 23 1.10 -5.64 6.34
C VAL A 23 1.12 -4.14 6.61
N CYS A 24 2.15 -3.65 7.31
CA CYS A 24 2.30 -2.24 7.66
C CYS A 24 2.32 -1.39 6.39
N ILE A 25 1.80 -0.15 6.50
CA ILE A 25 1.86 0.84 5.41
C ILE A 25 3.30 1.00 4.90
N GLU A 26 4.26 1.08 5.80
CA GLU A 26 5.68 1.23 5.49
C GLU A 26 6.21 0.06 4.64
N ASP A 27 5.80 -1.16 4.93
CA ASP A 27 6.22 -2.34 4.17
C ASP A 27 5.65 -2.31 2.75
N ARG A 28 4.41 -1.88 2.58
CA ARG A 28 3.79 -1.73 1.26
C ARG A 28 4.45 -0.61 0.44
N VAL A 29 4.77 0.50 1.07
CA VAL A 29 5.51 1.59 0.43
C VAL A 29 6.90 1.11 0.02
N ALA A 30 7.62 0.44 0.92
CA ALA A 30 8.95 -0.09 0.65
C ALA A 30 8.97 -1.11 -0.50
N ALA A 31 7.92 -1.91 -0.64
CA ALA A 31 7.82 -2.94 -1.68
C ALA A 31 7.89 -2.39 -3.11
N THR A 32 7.41 -1.17 -3.33
CA THR A 32 7.43 -0.51 -4.65
C THR A 32 8.38 0.70 -4.71
N TYR A 33 9.12 0.96 -3.63
CA TYR A 33 10.05 2.07 -3.57
C TYR A 33 11.25 1.83 -4.50
N ASP A 34 11.48 2.78 -5.40
CA ASP A 34 12.64 2.81 -6.29
C ASP A 34 13.27 4.20 -6.20
N HIS A 35 14.48 4.25 -5.63
CA HIS A 35 15.16 5.51 -5.38
C HIS A 35 15.41 6.31 -6.67
N ALA A 36 15.80 5.66 -7.75
CA ALA A 36 16.05 6.33 -9.02
C ALA A 36 14.76 6.94 -9.59
N VAL A 37 13.63 6.27 -9.43
CA VAL A 37 12.31 6.79 -9.84
C VAL A 37 11.92 8.01 -9.00
N VAL A 38 12.15 7.96 -7.69
CA VAL A 38 11.83 9.07 -6.77
C VAL A 38 12.67 10.31 -7.13
N ILE A 39 13.96 10.14 -7.35
CA ILE A 39 14.86 11.24 -7.75
C ILE A 39 14.42 11.85 -9.08
N LYS A 40 14.10 11.00 -10.06
CA LYS A 40 13.64 11.47 -11.37
C LYS A 40 12.30 12.20 -11.27
N ALA A 41 11.37 11.69 -10.49
CA ALA A 41 10.07 12.32 -10.26
C ALA A 41 10.24 13.74 -9.69
N ALA A 42 11.10 13.89 -8.68
CA ALA A 42 11.40 15.20 -8.08
C ALA A 42 12.02 16.16 -9.11
N ALA A 43 12.97 15.69 -9.91
CA ALA A 43 13.58 16.49 -10.97
C ALA A 43 12.57 16.93 -12.05
N ASP A 44 11.59 16.10 -12.34
CA ASP A 44 10.52 16.36 -13.32
C ASP A 44 9.32 17.11 -12.71
N HIS A 45 9.42 17.58 -11.47
CA HIS A 45 8.33 18.24 -10.72
C HIS A 45 7.06 17.38 -10.61
N ARG A 46 7.23 16.07 -10.49
CA ARG A 46 6.17 15.10 -10.26
C ARG A 46 6.15 14.67 -8.81
N VAL A 47 4.99 14.21 -8.35
CA VAL A 47 4.85 13.62 -7.02
C VAL A 47 4.85 12.09 -7.14
N MET A 48 5.45 11.42 -6.15
CA MET A 48 5.34 9.98 -6.04
C MET A 48 4.10 9.59 -5.25
N VAL A 49 3.31 8.69 -5.81
CA VAL A 49 2.09 8.16 -5.20
C VAL A 49 2.29 6.67 -4.92
N PHE A 50 2.02 6.27 -3.68
CA PHE A 50 2.05 4.89 -3.23
C PHE A 50 0.66 4.47 -2.80
N ALA A 51 0.18 3.34 -3.30
CA ALA A 51 -1.15 2.83 -3.02
C ALA A 51 -1.13 1.33 -2.71
N ALA A 52 -1.99 0.93 -1.77
CA ALA A 52 -2.32 -0.47 -1.54
C ALA A 52 -3.31 -0.94 -2.59
N VAL A 53 -3.18 -2.18 -3.01
CA VAL A 53 -4.08 -2.82 -3.95
C VAL A 53 -4.77 -3.99 -3.26
N ASP A 54 -6.08 -3.90 -3.13
CA ASP A 54 -6.91 -4.94 -2.51
C ASP A 54 -7.96 -5.42 -3.51
N GLY A 55 -8.52 -6.61 -3.29
CA GLY A 55 -9.54 -7.17 -4.17
C GLY A 55 -9.65 -8.67 -4.02
N HIS A 56 -10.40 -9.28 -4.94
CA HIS A 56 -10.57 -10.72 -5.02
C HIS A 56 -9.49 -11.34 -5.92
N GLY A 57 -8.91 -12.43 -5.46
CA GLY A 57 -7.89 -13.13 -6.20
C GLY A 57 -6.49 -13.00 -5.63
N PRO A 58 -5.49 -13.60 -6.28
CA PRO A 58 -4.11 -13.61 -5.78
C PRO A 58 -3.47 -12.22 -5.90
N ALA A 59 -2.59 -11.91 -4.95
CA ALA A 59 -1.88 -10.63 -4.89
C ALA A 59 -1.08 -10.34 -6.18
N THR A 60 -0.52 -11.35 -6.81
CA THR A 60 0.20 -11.23 -8.08
C THR A 60 -0.68 -10.71 -9.21
N ALA A 61 -1.91 -11.21 -9.32
CA ALA A 61 -2.88 -10.75 -10.31
C ALA A 61 -3.37 -9.32 -10.03
N LEU A 62 -3.62 -9.01 -8.76
CA LEU A 62 -4.04 -7.67 -8.34
C LEU A 62 -2.96 -6.63 -8.63
N ALA A 63 -1.71 -6.90 -8.24
CA ALA A 63 -0.59 -6.02 -8.48
C ALA A 63 -0.33 -5.79 -9.98
N ALA A 64 -0.35 -6.86 -10.77
CA ALA A 64 -0.16 -6.78 -12.21
C ALA A 64 -1.28 -5.98 -12.90
N SER A 65 -2.52 -6.19 -12.50
CA SER A 65 -3.68 -5.45 -13.03
C SER A 65 -3.60 -3.96 -12.71
N ALA A 66 -3.27 -3.61 -11.46
CA ALA A 66 -3.09 -2.23 -11.05
C ALA A 66 -1.95 -1.55 -11.81
N GLY A 67 -0.82 -2.24 -11.98
CA GLY A 67 0.32 -1.73 -12.74
C GLY A 67 0.00 -1.46 -14.22
N ARG A 68 -0.71 -2.37 -14.87
CA ARG A 68 -1.16 -2.17 -16.26
C ARG A 68 -2.13 -1.02 -16.38
N ALA A 69 -3.10 -0.91 -15.49
CA ALA A 69 -4.07 0.18 -15.48
C ALA A 69 -3.39 1.53 -15.23
N ALA A 70 -2.43 1.59 -14.30
CA ALA A 70 -1.69 2.81 -14.00
C ALA A 70 -0.96 3.38 -15.23
N ARG A 71 -0.41 2.50 -16.07
CA ARG A 71 0.27 2.92 -17.32
C ARG A 71 -0.67 3.54 -18.36
N GLN A 72 -1.97 3.41 -18.19
CA GLN A 72 -2.98 3.96 -19.10
C GLN A 72 -3.58 5.28 -18.61
N VAL A 73 -3.28 5.68 -17.38
CA VAL A 73 -3.83 6.89 -16.78
C VAL A 73 -3.04 8.12 -17.23
N ALA A 74 -3.74 9.14 -17.71
CA ALA A 74 -3.14 10.41 -18.08
C ALA A 74 -2.49 11.09 -16.86
N GLY A 75 -1.31 11.67 -17.05
CA GLY A 75 -0.54 12.32 -15.99
C GLY A 75 0.41 11.39 -15.25
N ILE A 76 0.29 10.08 -15.40
CA ILE A 76 1.23 9.12 -14.85
C ILE A 76 2.38 8.88 -15.83
N ASP A 77 3.61 8.99 -15.34
CA ASP A 77 4.78 8.56 -16.08
C ASP A 77 4.83 7.03 -16.14
N ARG A 78 4.63 6.47 -17.32
CA ARG A 78 4.57 5.02 -17.52
C ARG A 78 5.82 4.29 -17.05
N ALA A 79 6.99 4.89 -17.26
CA ALA A 79 8.27 4.32 -16.87
C ALA A 79 8.46 4.27 -15.35
N SER A 80 7.73 5.10 -14.61
CA SER A 80 7.80 5.17 -13.15
C SER A 80 6.99 4.10 -12.43
N VAL A 81 6.07 3.44 -13.12
CA VAL A 81 5.14 2.48 -12.49
C VAL A 81 5.88 1.29 -11.95
N ARG A 82 5.69 1.01 -10.67
CA ARG A 82 6.19 -0.18 -9.97
C ARG A 82 5.02 -0.88 -9.29
N SER A 83 5.01 -2.18 -9.35
CA SER A 83 4.02 -3.01 -8.66
C SER A 83 4.70 -4.17 -7.95
N ALA A 84 4.17 -4.57 -6.81
CA ALA A 84 4.67 -5.67 -6.01
C ALA A 84 3.51 -6.46 -5.44
N ALA A 85 3.67 -7.79 -5.34
CA ALA A 85 2.70 -8.67 -4.72
C ALA A 85 3.06 -8.99 -3.25
N GLU A 86 4.33 -8.87 -2.90
CA GLU A 86 4.88 -9.19 -1.58
C GLU A 86 5.38 -7.92 -0.88
N PRO A 87 5.11 -7.77 0.41
CA PRO A 87 4.38 -8.64 1.34
C PRO A 87 2.85 -8.57 1.12
N ALA A 88 2.36 -7.60 0.39
CA ALA A 88 0.97 -7.47 -0.07
C ALA A 88 0.94 -6.65 -1.35
N ALA A 89 -0.11 -6.79 -2.15
CA ALA A 89 -0.23 -6.08 -3.41
C ALA A 89 -0.17 -4.55 -3.22
N ALA A 90 0.72 -3.92 -3.98
CA ALA A 90 0.94 -2.49 -3.96
C ALA A 90 1.34 -1.98 -5.35
N VAL A 91 1.13 -0.70 -5.58
CA VAL A 91 1.54 0.01 -6.80
C VAL A 91 2.06 1.39 -6.44
N SER A 92 3.06 1.86 -7.17
CA SER A 92 3.55 3.23 -7.08
C SER A 92 3.80 3.82 -8.46
N PHE A 93 3.74 5.12 -8.55
CA PHE A 93 3.94 5.85 -9.80
C PHE A 93 4.25 7.33 -9.55
N ALA A 94 4.91 7.95 -10.52
CA ALA A 94 5.09 9.39 -10.56
C ALA A 94 3.92 10.05 -11.28
N LEU A 95 3.32 11.05 -10.66
CA LEU A 95 2.15 11.76 -11.15
C LEU A 95 2.45 13.23 -11.39
N ASP A 96 2.03 13.77 -12.52
CA ASP A 96 1.98 15.22 -12.74
C ASP A 96 0.82 15.82 -11.94
N PRO A 97 1.09 16.60 -10.89
CA PRO A 97 0.03 17.13 -10.02
C PRO A 97 -0.84 18.19 -10.73
N ARG A 98 -0.39 18.69 -11.88
CA ARG A 98 -1.19 19.62 -12.71
C ARG A 98 -2.20 18.88 -13.57
N ALA A 99 -1.96 17.61 -13.89
CA ALA A 99 -2.87 16.79 -14.70
C ALA A 99 -4.06 16.29 -13.89
N GLN A 100 -3.80 15.81 -12.67
CA GLN A 100 -4.85 15.37 -11.75
C GLN A 100 -4.31 15.19 -10.32
N THR A 101 -5.22 14.98 -9.38
CA THR A 101 -4.88 14.70 -7.98
C THR A 101 -4.47 13.24 -7.80
N PRO A 102 -3.72 12.91 -6.72
CA PRO A 102 -3.42 11.52 -6.37
C PRO A 102 -4.69 10.65 -6.22
N GLU A 103 -5.73 11.17 -5.58
CA GLU A 103 -7.01 10.48 -5.41
C GLU A 103 -7.70 10.25 -6.75
N GLY A 104 -7.65 11.22 -7.64
CA GLY A 104 -8.18 11.12 -9.01
C GLY A 104 -7.46 10.03 -9.81
N ALA A 105 -6.15 9.98 -9.71
CA ALA A 105 -5.33 8.95 -10.38
C ALA A 105 -5.68 7.54 -9.86
N ILE A 106 -5.81 7.38 -8.56
CA ILE A 106 -6.20 6.10 -7.93
C ILE A 106 -7.58 5.66 -8.40
N SER A 107 -8.55 6.56 -8.43
CA SER A 107 -9.89 6.26 -8.94
C SER A 107 -9.86 5.85 -10.40
N ALA A 108 -9.07 6.52 -11.23
CA ALA A 108 -8.92 6.18 -12.64
C ALA A 108 -8.30 4.79 -12.84
N ILE A 109 -7.31 4.43 -12.05
CA ILE A 109 -6.70 3.08 -12.07
C ILE A 109 -7.75 2.02 -11.76
N ALA A 110 -8.54 2.23 -10.72
CA ALA A 110 -9.59 1.29 -10.33
C ALA A 110 -10.65 1.11 -11.42
N GLN A 111 -11.02 2.18 -12.12
CA GLN A 111 -11.99 2.16 -13.22
C GLN A 111 -11.45 1.49 -14.49
N ILE A 112 -10.18 1.71 -14.82
CA ILE A 112 -9.53 1.13 -16.01
C ILE A 112 -9.21 -0.35 -15.81
N SER A 113 -8.96 -0.77 -14.56
CA SER A 113 -8.57 -2.14 -14.26
C SER A 113 -9.61 -3.14 -14.75
N THR A 114 -9.13 -4.19 -15.42
CA THR A 114 -9.96 -5.32 -15.84
C THR A 114 -10.32 -6.27 -14.70
N GLN A 115 -9.61 -6.15 -13.58
CA GLN A 115 -9.85 -6.96 -12.37
C GLN A 115 -11.08 -6.43 -11.63
N LYS A 116 -12.16 -7.20 -11.61
CA LYS A 116 -13.38 -6.83 -10.86
C LYS A 116 -13.10 -6.73 -9.37
N GLY A 117 -13.66 -5.70 -8.74
CA GLY A 117 -13.53 -5.48 -7.31
C GLY A 117 -12.17 -4.97 -6.86
N LEU A 118 -11.32 -4.53 -7.80
CA LEU A 118 -10.04 -3.92 -7.46
C LEU A 118 -10.28 -2.61 -6.68
N LYS A 119 -9.68 -2.53 -5.50
CA LYS A 119 -9.72 -1.36 -4.64
C LYS A 119 -8.30 -0.86 -4.39
N LEU A 120 -8.07 0.42 -4.63
CA LEU A 120 -6.83 1.08 -4.27
C LEU A 120 -7.05 2.00 -3.08
N THR A 121 -6.08 2.00 -2.18
CA THR A 121 -6.05 2.90 -1.02
C THR A 121 -4.76 3.69 -1.05
N LEU A 122 -4.86 5.01 -1.01
CA LEU A 122 -3.70 5.90 -0.94
C LEU A 122 -2.94 5.66 0.37
N LEU A 123 -1.66 5.37 0.27
CA LEU A 123 -0.79 5.15 1.43
C LEU A 123 0.10 6.36 1.71
N LYS A 124 0.71 6.90 0.67
CA LYS A 124 1.67 7.99 0.80
C LYS A 124 1.79 8.78 -0.49
N VAL A 125 1.99 10.08 -0.35
CA VAL A 125 2.39 10.99 -1.44
C VAL A 125 3.70 11.66 -1.04
N VAL A 126 4.68 11.61 -1.94
CA VAL A 126 5.98 12.26 -1.75
C VAL A 126 6.13 13.34 -2.82
N PRO A 127 6.22 14.59 -2.41
CA PRO A 127 6.40 15.71 -3.33
C PRO A 127 7.78 15.70 -3.99
#